data_a03ee0999861c8d02624f72d7040a56d
#
_entry.id   a03ee0999861c8d02624f72d7040a56d
#
_cell.length_a   1.000
_cell.length_b   1.000
_cell.length_c   1.000
_cell.angle_alpha   90.00
_cell.angle_beta   90.00
_cell.angle_gamma   90.00
#
_symmetry.space_group_name_H-M   'P 1'
#
loop_
_entity.id
_entity.type
_entity.pdbx_description
1 polymer ?
#
loop_
_entity_poly.entity_id
_entity_poly.type
_entity_poly.pdbx_seq_one_letter_code
_entity_poly.pdbx_strand_id
1 'polypeptide(L)'
;GGVVWRTFFLSEEAKPVSTGVVREITIIAKENQWRFAPEEIEVNRGDKVVLTVINEDNYDHGIGIDAFGVSQRMPANSTIKVEFVATQLGDFPFFCSVPCGEGIVDGKKRTHFDMIGKLHVRSLISETQ
;
A
#
# COMPACT_ATOMS: atom_id res chain seq x y z
N GLY A 1 5.78 -4.37 33.31
CA GLY A 1 5.32 -4.27 33.34
C GLY A 1 5.41 -4.64 33.38
N GLY A 2 5.45 -4.59 33.41
CA GLY A 2 5.19 -4.71 33.29
C GLY A 2 5.37 -5.25 33.12
N VAL A 3 5.37 -5.34 33.13
CA VAL A 3 5.26 -5.67 32.84
C VAL A 3 5.30 -6.14 32.59
N VAL A 4 5.33 -6.39 32.75
CA VAL A 4 5.11 -6.64 32.37
C VAL A 4 5.04 -6.96 32.03
N TRP A 5 5.07 -7.04 31.90
CA TRP A 5 4.81 -7.06 31.27
C TRP A 5 5.26 -7.59 30.73
N ARG A 6 5.40 -7.65 30.47
CA ARG A 6 5.78 -7.83 29.70
C ARG A 6 6.23 -8.68 29.38
N THR A 7 6.28 -9.07 29.51
CA THR A 7 6.51 -9.57 29.07
C THR A 7 6.71 -10.26 28.68
N PHE A 8 6.79 -10.70 28.35
CA PHE A 8 6.76 -10.99 27.71
C PHE A 8 6.94 -11.39 27.11
N PHE A 9 7.04 -11.39 26.60
CA PHE A 9 6.86 -11.81 25.68
C PHE A 9 7.72 -12.19 24.71
N LEU A 10 8.11 -13.02 24.48
CA LEU A 10 9.09 -13.24 23.77
C LEU A 10 8.95 -14.05 22.59
N SER A 11 8.02 -14.98 22.48
CA SER A 11 7.65 -15.62 21.26
C SER A 11 7.28 -14.59 20.23
N GLU A 12 7.11 -13.41 20.67
CA GLU A 12 6.83 -12.30 19.80
C GLU A 12 7.93 -12.07 18.80
N GLU A 13 9.12 -12.53 19.12
CA GLU A 13 10.24 -12.27 18.24
C GLU A 13 10.18 -13.00 16.92
N ALA A 14 9.40 -14.05 16.85
CA ALA A 14 9.24 -14.82 15.62
C ALA A 14 8.22 -14.19 14.67
N LYS A 15 7.55 -13.15 15.09
CA LYS A 15 6.49 -12.55 14.33
C LYS A 15 6.89 -11.20 13.78
N PRO A 16 6.27 -10.74 12.71
CA PRO A 16 6.47 -9.37 12.29
C PRO A 16 6.20 -8.44 13.46
N VAL A 17 7.08 -7.51 13.68
CA VAL A 17 6.97 -6.60 14.80
C VAL A 17 6.34 -5.32 14.33
N SER A 18 5.21 -4.97 14.95
CA SER A 18 4.57 -3.70 14.68
C SER A 18 5.20 -2.65 15.58
N THR A 19 5.40 -1.45 15.06
CA THR A 19 5.90 -0.33 15.85
C THR A 19 4.83 0.22 16.76
N GLY A 20 3.58 -0.21 16.58
CA GLY A 20 2.45 0.39 17.27
C GLY A 20 1.93 1.63 16.56
N VAL A 21 2.58 2.03 15.50
CA VAL A 21 2.16 3.19 14.71
C VAL A 21 1.23 2.73 13.60
N VAL A 22 0.08 3.36 13.51
CA VAL A 22 -0.85 3.11 12.40
C VAL A 22 -0.64 4.23 11.40
N ARG A 23 -0.30 3.85 10.19
CA ARG A 23 -0.05 4.81 9.11
C ARG A 23 -1.21 4.77 8.15
N GLU A 24 -2.02 5.82 8.16
CA GLU A 24 -3.20 5.89 7.30
C GLU A 24 -2.85 6.70 6.06
N ILE A 25 -3.07 6.11 4.90
CA ILE A 25 -2.74 6.71 3.62
C ILE A 25 -3.92 6.54 2.69
N THR A 26 -4.23 7.58 1.93
CA THR A 26 -5.28 7.53 0.93
C THR A 26 -4.64 7.52 -0.45
N ILE A 27 -5.06 6.57 -1.28
CA ILE A 27 -4.62 6.47 -2.67
C ILE A 27 -5.87 6.56 -3.53
N ILE A 28 -5.79 7.34 -4.59
CA ILE A 28 -6.92 7.51 -5.51
C ILE A 28 -6.54 6.92 -6.86
N ALA A 29 -7.41 6.06 -7.39
CA ALA A 29 -7.31 5.63 -8.78
C ALA A 29 -8.03 6.70 -9.59
N LYS A 30 -7.26 7.56 -10.25
CA LYS A 30 -7.77 8.78 -10.89
C LYS A 30 -8.62 8.46 -12.10
N GLU A 31 -9.74 9.12 -12.21
CA GLU A 31 -10.71 8.89 -13.29
C GLU A 31 -10.07 9.02 -14.66
N ASN A 32 -10.20 7.94 -15.45
CA ASN A 32 -9.74 7.89 -16.85
C ASN A 32 -8.24 8.21 -17.03
N GLN A 33 -7.42 7.93 -16.03
CA GLN A 33 -5.99 8.24 -16.13
C GLN A 33 -5.09 7.02 -15.98
N TRP A 34 -5.62 5.88 -15.57
CA TRP A 34 -4.82 4.67 -15.32
C TRP A 34 -3.60 5.02 -14.46
N ARG A 35 -3.89 5.67 -13.34
CA ARG A 35 -2.86 6.21 -12.45
C ARG A 35 -3.34 6.19 -11.01
N PHE A 36 -2.43 5.83 -10.11
CA PHE A 36 -2.67 6.01 -8.69
C PHE A 36 -2.12 7.38 -8.28
N ALA A 37 -2.81 8.05 -7.39
CA ALA A 37 -2.33 9.31 -6.83
C ALA A 37 -2.44 9.26 -5.31
N PRO A 38 -1.35 9.40 -4.58
CA PRO A 38 0.01 9.61 -5.08
C PRO A 38 0.61 8.32 -5.67
N GLU A 39 1.60 8.47 -6.51
CA GLU A 39 2.27 7.31 -7.12
C GLU A 39 3.37 6.77 -6.23
N GLU A 40 3.79 7.53 -5.22
CA GLU A 40 4.80 7.07 -4.29
C GLU A 40 4.33 7.35 -2.87
N ILE A 41 4.48 6.36 -2.01
CA ILE A 41 4.13 6.49 -0.60
C ILE A 41 5.30 5.96 0.22
N GLU A 42 5.44 6.48 1.43
CA GLU A 42 6.54 6.12 2.30
C GLU A 42 6.04 5.79 3.68
N VAL A 43 6.52 4.70 4.25
CA VAL A 43 6.19 4.29 5.60
C VAL A 43 7.46 3.80 6.29
N ASN A 44 7.39 3.60 7.59
CA ASN A 44 8.51 3.04 8.33
C ASN A 44 8.30 1.55 8.55
N ARG A 45 9.40 0.82 8.63
CA ARG A 45 9.31 -0.60 8.89
C ARG A 45 8.62 -0.83 10.24
N GLY A 46 7.69 -1.74 10.25
CA GLY A 46 6.91 -2.07 11.44
C GLY A 46 5.59 -1.34 11.54
N ASP A 47 5.37 -0.34 10.70
CA ASP A 47 4.10 0.39 10.71
C ASP A 47 2.98 -0.54 10.26
N LYS A 48 1.83 -0.40 10.91
CA LYS A 48 0.61 -1.00 10.38
C LYS A 48 0.04 0.00 9.37
N VAL A 49 0.06 -0.40 8.11
CA VAL A 49 -0.36 0.47 7.02
C VAL A 49 -1.82 0.22 6.73
N VAL A 50 -2.60 1.27 6.74
CA VAL A 50 -4.02 1.22 6.40
C VAL A 50 -4.18 2.09 5.16
N LEU A 51 -4.40 1.45 4.02
CA LEU A 51 -4.61 2.16 2.77
C LEU A 51 -6.10 2.29 2.52
N THR A 52 -6.54 3.52 2.36
CA THR A 52 -7.89 3.79 1.87
C THR A 52 -7.72 4.06 0.38
N VAL A 53 -8.31 3.22 -0.44
CA VAL A 53 -8.13 3.30 -1.88
C VAL A 53 -9.46 3.64 -2.52
N ILE A 54 -9.49 4.76 -3.23
CA ILE A 54 -10.70 5.30 -3.83
C ILE A 54 -10.63 5.10 -5.33
N ASN A 55 -11.60 4.39 -5.89
CA ASN A 55 -11.70 4.21 -7.34
C ASN A 55 -12.66 5.25 -7.89
N GLU A 56 -12.14 6.21 -8.66
CA GLU A 56 -12.96 7.25 -9.24
C GLU A 56 -13.57 6.83 -10.58
N ASP A 57 -13.16 5.69 -11.11
CA ASP A 57 -13.66 5.23 -12.39
C ASP A 57 -14.98 4.47 -12.27
N ASN A 58 -15.73 4.43 -13.33
CA ASN A 58 -16.96 3.66 -13.38
C ASN A 58 -16.71 2.23 -13.89
N TYR A 59 -15.49 1.78 -13.77
CA TYR A 59 -15.09 0.39 -14.06
C TYR A 59 -14.10 -0.05 -13.01
N ASP A 60 -13.90 -1.36 -12.92
CA ASP A 60 -13.10 -1.94 -11.85
C ASP A 60 -11.61 -1.70 -12.05
N HIS A 61 -10.94 -1.52 -10.94
CA HIS A 61 -9.48 -1.59 -10.85
C HIS A 61 -9.14 -2.63 -9.79
N GLY A 62 -7.89 -2.75 -9.47
CA GLY A 62 -7.44 -3.55 -8.36
C GLY A 62 -6.17 -2.94 -7.81
N ILE A 63 -5.77 -3.35 -6.62
CA ILE A 63 -4.48 -2.95 -6.07
C ILE A 63 -3.76 -4.20 -5.59
N GLY A 64 -2.53 -4.37 -6.07
CA GLY A 64 -1.67 -5.47 -5.67
C GLY A 64 -0.37 -4.94 -5.13
N ILE A 65 0.09 -5.51 -4.03
CA ILE A 65 1.40 -5.25 -3.45
C ILE A 65 1.94 -6.62 -3.11
N ASP A 66 2.64 -7.23 -4.07
CA ASP A 66 3.06 -8.62 -3.94
C ASP A 66 3.94 -8.85 -2.72
N ALA A 67 4.80 -7.89 -2.41
CA ALA A 67 5.73 -8.04 -1.30
C ALA A 67 5.01 -8.26 0.03
N PHE A 68 3.78 -7.81 0.17
CA PHE A 68 3.03 -7.89 1.42
C PHE A 68 1.74 -8.69 1.27
N GLY A 69 1.61 -9.42 0.18
CA GLY A 69 0.46 -10.30 -0.01
C GLY A 69 -0.86 -9.59 -0.23
N VAL A 70 -0.81 -8.36 -0.70
CA VAL A 70 -2.03 -7.58 -0.95
C VAL A 70 -2.49 -7.81 -2.37
N SER A 71 -3.76 -8.16 -2.52
CA SER A 71 -4.41 -8.26 -3.83
C SER A 71 -5.90 -8.04 -3.59
N GLN A 72 -6.37 -6.85 -3.92
CA GLN A 72 -7.73 -6.46 -3.61
C GLN A 72 -8.39 -5.81 -4.81
N ARG A 73 -9.57 -6.30 -5.15
CA ARG A 73 -10.36 -5.69 -6.21
C ARG A 73 -10.95 -4.37 -5.72
N MET A 74 -10.99 -3.41 -6.62
CA MET A 74 -11.56 -2.09 -6.37
C MET A 74 -12.75 -1.92 -7.30
N PRO A 75 -13.97 -2.22 -6.83
CA PRO A 75 -15.15 -2.05 -7.69
C PRO A 75 -15.34 -0.61 -8.14
N ALA A 76 -16.05 -0.45 -9.25
CA ALA A 76 -16.29 0.86 -9.81
C ALA A 76 -16.86 1.83 -8.78
N ASN A 77 -16.33 3.03 -8.76
CA ASN A 77 -16.82 4.12 -7.91
C ASN A 77 -16.89 3.77 -6.42
N SER A 78 -15.97 2.91 -5.95
CA SER A 78 -16.00 2.46 -4.57
C SER A 78 -14.74 2.86 -3.84
N THR A 79 -14.81 2.73 -2.52
CA THR A 79 -13.67 2.95 -1.63
C THR A 79 -13.47 1.66 -0.86
N ILE A 80 -12.23 1.20 -0.81
CA ILE A 80 -11.87 0.01 -0.07
C ILE A 80 -10.75 0.33 0.90
N LYS A 81 -10.56 -0.54 1.88
CA LYS A 81 -9.42 -0.45 2.80
C LYS A 81 -8.60 -1.72 2.73
N VAL A 82 -7.29 -1.53 2.76
CA VAL A 82 -6.33 -2.62 2.75
C VAL A 82 -5.39 -2.38 3.92
N GLU A 83 -5.12 -3.44 4.69
CA GLU A 83 -4.24 -3.33 5.85
C GLU A 83 -3.13 -4.36 5.76
N PHE A 84 -1.93 -3.94 6.11
CA PHE A 84 -0.80 -4.83 6.21
C PHE A 84 0.28 -4.20 7.11
N VAL A 85 1.20 -5.02 7.57
CA VAL A 85 2.34 -4.53 8.35
C VAL A 85 3.56 -4.48 7.43
N ALA A 86 4.22 -3.34 7.39
CA ALA A 86 5.38 -3.13 6.52
C ALA A 86 6.61 -3.77 7.16
N THR A 87 6.79 -5.07 6.94
CA THR A 87 7.81 -5.85 7.64
C THR A 87 9.18 -5.84 6.99
N GLN A 88 9.28 -5.38 5.74
CA GLN A 88 10.53 -5.44 4.98
C GLN A 88 10.93 -4.06 4.51
N LEU A 89 12.22 -3.76 4.66
CA LEU A 89 12.79 -2.53 4.09
C LEU A 89 12.91 -2.67 2.58
N GLY A 90 12.76 -1.58 1.87
CA GLY A 90 12.97 -1.55 0.44
C GLY A 90 11.93 -0.73 -0.29
N ASP A 91 11.98 -0.84 -1.60
CA ASP A 91 11.05 -0.17 -2.50
C ASP A 91 10.26 -1.24 -3.22
N PHE A 92 8.95 -1.19 -3.10
CA PHE A 92 8.09 -2.24 -3.62
C PHE A 92 7.02 -1.63 -4.51
N PRO A 93 6.76 -2.23 -5.68
CA PRO A 93 5.71 -1.69 -6.54
C PRO A 93 4.33 -2.02 -6.00
N PHE A 94 3.38 -1.12 -6.22
CA PHE A 94 1.97 -1.47 -6.16
C PHE A 94 1.37 -1.18 -7.53
N PHE A 95 0.38 -1.96 -7.92
CA PHE A 95 -0.06 -1.97 -9.31
C PHE A 95 -1.54 -2.31 -9.40
N CYS A 96 -2.12 -2.06 -10.58
CA CYS A 96 -3.49 -2.48 -10.84
C CYS A 96 -3.49 -3.99 -11.08
N SER A 97 -4.14 -4.72 -10.19
CA SER A 97 -4.09 -6.18 -10.18
C SER A 97 -5.14 -6.83 -11.08
N VAL A 98 -6.00 -6.05 -11.72
CA VAL A 98 -6.99 -6.58 -12.65
C VAL A 98 -6.90 -5.80 -13.96
N PRO A 99 -7.24 -6.41 -15.10
CA PRO A 99 -7.24 -5.67 -16.35
C PRO A 99 -8.21 -4.49 -16.26
N CYS A 100 -7.71 -3.30 -16.47
CA CYS A 100 -8.51 -2.10 -16.28
C CYS A 100 -8.54 -1.18 -17.50
N GLY A 101 -8.11 -1.69 -18.65
CA GLY A 101 -8.31 -0.97 -19.91
C GLY A 101 -7.16 -0.05 -20.29
N GLU A 102 -7.48 0.90 -21.15
CA GLU A 102 -6.49 1.84 -21.64
C GLU A 102 -7.18 3.07 -22.20
N GLY A 103 -6.44 4.13 -22.40
CA GLY A 103 -6.97 5.34 -22.96
C GLY A 103 -5.88 6.36 -23.21
N ILE A 104 -6.28 7.55 -23.63
CA ILE A 104 -5.36 8.65 -23.90
C ILE A 104 -5.43 9.64 -22.77
N VAL A 105 -4.27 9.98 -22.19
CA VAL A 105 -4.16 10.96 -21.11
C VAL A 105 -3.10 11.96 -21.51
N ASP A 106 -3.48 13.21 -21.61
CA ASP A 106 -2.58 14.30 -22.00
C ASP A 106 -1.84 13.99 -23.31
N GLY A 107 -2.55 13.41 -24.27
CA GLY A 107 -2.01 13.11 -25.58
C GLY A 107 -1.17 11.84 -25.65
N LYS A 108 -1.06 11.09 -24.54
CA LYS A 108 -0.28 9.86 -24.52
C LYS A 108 -1.14 8.70 -24.14
N LYS A 109 -0.87 7.55 -24.72
CA LYS A 109 -1.60 6.33 -24.41
C LYS A 109 -1.17 5.83 -23.03
N ARG A 110 -2.15 5.57 -22.19
CA ARG A 110 -1.95 4.92 -20.90
C ARG A 110 -2.70 3.61 -20.89
N THR A 111 -2.12 2.61 -20.28
CA THR A 111 -2.75 1.30 -20.20
C THR A 111 -2.77 0.84 -18.75
N HIS A 112 -3.48 -0.25 -18.53
CA HIS A 112 -3.48 -0.95 -17.25
C HIS A 112 -2.04 -1.21 -16.75
N PHE A 113 -1.10 -1.45 -17.65
CA PHE A 113 0.29 -1.72 -17.26
C PHE A 113 1.05 -0.48 -16.80
N ASP A 114 0.53 0.70 -17.10
CA ASP A 114 1.15 1.95 -16.64
C ASP A 114 0.70 2.35 -15.26
N MET A 115 -0.31 1.66 -14.72
CA MET A 115 -0.90 2.01 -13.43
C MET A 115 -0.08 1.37 -12.31
N ILE A 116 1.07 1.95 -12.05
CA ILE A 116 2.05 1.44 -11.08
C ILE A 116 2.50 2.59 -10.19
N GLY A 117 2.59 2.31 -8.90
CA GLY A 117 3.19 3.21 -7.95
C GLY A 117 4.28 2.50 -7.16
N LYS A 118 4.86 3.16 -6.20
CA LYS A 118 5.95 2.61 -5.42
C LYS A 118 5.76 2.88 -3.93
N LEU A 119 5.90 1.83 -3.15
CA LEU A 119 5.86 1.90 -1.70
C LEU A 119 7.30 1.82 -1.19
N HIS A 120 7.71 2.84 -0.46
CA HIS A 120 9.02 2.89 0.15
C HIS A 120 8.90 2.56 1.63
N VAL A 121 9.58 1.51 2.07
CA VAL A 121 9.62 1.14 3.48
C VAL A 121 11.00 1.46 4.00
N ARG A 122 11.07 2.37 4.97
CA ARG A 122 12.32 2.90 5.47
C ARG A 122 12.57 2.42 6.89
N SER A 123 13.82 2.47 7.30
CA SER A 123 14.17 2.20 8.69
C SER A 123 13.63 3.30 9.58
N LEU A 124 13.28 2.93 10.81
CA LEU A 124 13.03 3.93 11.83
C LEU A 124 14.30 4.72 12.04
N ILE A 125 14.16 5.97 12.48
CA ILE A 125 15.32 6.82 12.71
C ILE A 125 16.36 6.16 13.62
N SER A 126 15.89 5.46 14.63
CA SER A 126 16.80 4.77 15.55
C SER A 126 17.61 3.68 14.86
N GLU A 127 17.14 3.20 13.72
CA GLU A 127 17.82 2.14 13.00
C GLU A 127 18.85 2.68 12.00
N THR A 128 18.80 3.96 11.73
CA THR A 128 19.69 4.54 10.75
C THR A 128 21.02 4.98 11.37
N GLN A 129 21.11 4.87 12.67
CA GLN A 129 22.33 5.21 13.39
C GLN A 129 23.36 4.07 13.39
#